data_312888c1826d74ff9a9318c03cad13e4
#
_entry.id   312888c1826d74ff9a9318c03cad13e4
#
_cell.length_a   1.000
_cell.length_b   1.000
_cell.length_c   1.000
_cell.angle_alpha   90.00
_cell.angle_beta   90.00
_cell.angle_gamma   90.00
#
_symmetry.space_group_name_H-M   'P 1'
#
loop_
_entity.id
_entity.type
_entity.pdbx_description
1 polymer ?
#
loop_
_entity_poly.entity_id
_entity_poly.type
_entity_poly.pdbx_seq_one_letter_code
_entity_poly.pdbx_strand_id
1 'polypeptide(L)'
;MRRREFLTGLGATAAVLKTGLAQTTAGAPDAVQAELDRQVATGLVAGCVCTTVGGRTWFGGRMRFDPPVPMRPDALFDLASAAKTFTAGLCALLYAEGRLDPDAPFTDYLPEHVLAQERHGITVRDLATHTGGFDNAKPYIVADPVEFNRRLYAKRPVRPRGVAYDYACSNMIYLGRIVEHITGLDLESAAIKMLWRPLGMEETYWHNIPGNARAVEAMQNGHPPIGFKGDEQARAYPAAMGNGAAFSCAADMLRFVDDLRTRRTFPKAYYDLLSTPCFEKGAVRRSFGWDMGAAHRPAGWSARTMTHGGFTGVTIGVDPGSGRAGVVLTNRLGERLAGYEGHRRLLALMSR
;
A
#
# COMPACT_ATOMS: atom_id res chain seq x y z
N MET A 1 -50.09 57.47 -17.94
CA MET A 1 -51.32 56.80 -17.42
C MET A 1 -50.89 55.55 -16.63
N ARG A 2 -51.09 55.58 -15.33
CA ARG A 2 -51.62 54.59 -14.39
C ARG A 2 -51.03 53.18 -14.48
N ARG A 3 -50.24 52.77 -13.44
CA ARG A 3 -50.58 51.93 -12.24
C ARG A 3 -50.61 50.45 -12.57
N ARG A 4 -50.05 49.52 -11.83
CA ARG A 4 -50.01 49.31 -10.39
C ARG A 4 -48.98 48.18 -10.02
N GLU A 5 -48.46 48.32 -8.87
CA GLU A 5 -47.69 47.35 -8.07
C GLU A 5 -48.37 45.98 -7.92
N PHE A 6 -47.58 44.90 -7.80
CA PHE A 6 -47.88 43.84 -6.85
C PHE A 6 -46.59 43.24 -6.33
N LEU A 7 -46.33 43.51 -5.07
CA LEU A 7 -45.40 42.81 -4.22
C LEU A 7 -46.03 41.48 -3.82
N THR A 8 -45.32 40.37 -3.97
CA THR A 8 -45.44 39.22 -3.06
C THR A 8 -44.07 38.60 -2.85
N GLY A 9 -43.63 38.66 -1.62
CA GLY A 9 -42.40 38.08 -1.14
C GLY A 9 -42.46 36.55 -1.11
N LEU A 10 -41.35 35.94 -1.38
CA LEU A 10 -41.08 34.57 -0.99
C LEU A 10 -39.81 34.58 -0.16
N GLY A 11 -40.01 34.36 1.15
CA GLY A 11 -38.94 34.22 2.12
C GLY A 11 -38.08 33.01 1.82
N ALA A 12 -36.81 33.25 1.58
CA ALA A 12 -35.80 32.23 1.58
C ALA A 12 -35.50 31.85 3.03
N THR A 13 -36.08 30.75 3.51
CA THR A 13 -35.65 30.10 4.74
C THR A 13 -34.26 29.49 4.55
N ALA A 14 -33.25 30.18 5.05
CA ALA A 14 -31.91 29.62 5.20
C ALA A 14 -32.00 28.46 6.19
N ALA A 15 -31.92 27.25 5.70
CA ALA A 15 -31.70 26.06 6.54
C ALA A 15 -30.28 26.12 7.08
N VAL A 16 -30.12 26.54 8.31
CA VAL A 16 -28.91 26.40 9.10
C VAL A 16 -28.72 24.91 9.35
N LEU A 17 -27.84 24.28 8.59
CA LEU A 17 -27.32 22.97 8.91
C LEU A 17 -26.56 23.09 10.25
N LYS A 18 -27.23 22.75 11.32
CA LYS A 18 -26.58 22.47 12.61
C LYS A 18 -25.70 21.25 12.41
N THR A 19 -24.38 21.47 12.26
CA THR A 19 -23.37 20.44 12.49
C THR A 19 -23.51 20.00 13.94
N GLY A 20 -24.20 18.90 14.15
CA GLY A 20 -24.26 18.22 15.43
C GLY A 20 -22.87 17.70 15.78
N LEU A 21 -22.14 18.44 16.58
CA LEU A 21 -21.08 17.88 17.41
C LEU A 21 -21.75 16.83 18.30
N ALA A 22 -21.59 15.57 17.97
CA ALA A 22 -21.99 14.48 18.83
C ALA A 22 -21.20 14.65 20.15
N GLN A 23 -21.88 15.10 21.20
CA GLN A 23 -21.39 15.01 22.57
C GLN A 23 -21.25 13.53 22.86
N THR A 24 -20.01 13.05 22.92
CA THR A 24 -19.70 11.73 23.42
C THR A 24 -20.05 11.73 24.92
N THR A 25 -21.09 11.00 25.31
CA THR A 25 -21.27 10.52 26.68
C THR A 25 -19.94 9.89 27.10
N ALA A 26 -19.50 10.15 28.35
CA ALA A 26 -18.30 9.60 28.95
C ALA A 26 -18.41 8.05 29.04
N GLY A 27 -18.20 7.37 27.91
CA GLY A 27 -18.04 5.93 27.83
C GLY A 27 -16.58 5.57 28.16
N ALA A 28 -16.31 4.29 28.42
CA ALA A 28 -14.97 3.78 28.66
C ALA A 28 -13.98 4.33 27.58
N PRO A 29 -12.75 4.69 27.97
CA PRO A 29 -11.77 5.28 27.07
C PRO A 29 -11.60 4.39 25.84
N ASP A 30 -11.61 5.02 24.66
CA ASP A 30 -11.44 4.30 23.39
C ASP A 30 -10.07 3.61 23.36
N ALA A 31 -10.07 2.29 23.45
CA ALA A 31 -8.85 1.50 23.56
C ALA A 31 -7.90 1.68 22.36
N VAL A 32 -8.44 1.99 21.17
CA VAL A 32 -7.63 2.25 19.98
C VAL A 32 -6.94 3.60 20.12
N GLN A 33 -7.68 4.65 20.49
CA GLN A 33 -7.10 5.98 20.69
C GLN A 33 -6.08 5.97 21.84
N ALA A 34 -6.38 5.30 22.94
CA ALA A 34 -5.45 5.18 24.05
C ALA A 34 -4.13 4.46 23.68
N GLU A 35 -4.20 3.41 22.88
CA GLU A 35 -2.99 2.73 22.37
C GLU A 35 -2.23 3.61 21.38
N LEU A 36 -2.92 4.33 20.48
CA LEU A 36 -2.30 5.28 19.57
C LEU A 36 -1.57 6.39 20.36
N ASP A 37 -2.23 7.02 21.31
CA ASP A 37 -1.67 8.09 22.14
C ASP A 37 -0.47 7.59 22.95
N ARG A 38 -0.53 6.37 23.46
CA ARG A 38 0.60 5.71 24.12
C ARG A 38 1.80 5.56 23.18
N GLN A 39 1.59 5.11 21.93
CA GLN A 39 2.68 4.95 20.95
C GLN A 39 3.33 6.31 20.61
N VAL A 40 2.55 7.35 20.47
CA VAL A 40 3.06 8.72 20.26
C VAL A 40 3.82 9.22 21.50
N ALA A 41 3.24 9.08 22.69
CA ALA A 41 3.84 9.55 23.94
C ALA A 41 5.17 8.86 24.29
N THR A 42 5.30 7.58 23.93
CA THR A 42 6.54 6.80 24.11
C THR A 42 7.58 7.02 23.01
N GLY A 43 7.26 7.82 21.99
CA GLY A 43 8.15 8.05 20.85
C GLY A 43 8.30 6.83 19.93
N LEU A 44 7.42 5.84 20.00
CA LEU A 44 7.43 4.71 19.10
C LEU A 44 7.12 5.15 17.65
N VAL A 45 6.18 6.09 17.51
CA VAL A 45 5.84 6.79 16.27
C VAL A 45 5.70 8.29 16.53
N ALA A 46 5.94 9.13 15.54
CA ALA A 46 5.71 10.57 15.68
C ALA A 46 4.24 10.93 15.53
N GLY A 47 3.55 10.22 14.66
CA GLY A 47 2.13 10.38 14.42
C GLY A 47 1.56 9.16 13.71
N CYS A 48 0.26 9.02 13.79
CA CYS A 48 -0.47 7.88 13.28
C CYS A 48 -1.83 8.30 12.73
N VAL A 49 -2.25 7.67 11.65
CA VAL A 49 -3.64 7.58 11.22
C VAL A 49 -3.97 6.11 11.07
N CYS A 50 -5.01 5.62 11.71
CA CYS A 50 -5.48 4.25 11.53
C CYS A 50 -6.99 4.20 11.32
N THR A 51 -7.42 3.24 10.50
CA THR A 51 -8.82 3.08 10.12
C THR A 51 -9.17 1.62 9.88
N THR A 52 -10.43 1.27 10.04
CA THR A 52 -10.96 -0.09 9.83
C THR A 52 -12.30 -0.05 9.11
N VAL A 53 -12.80 -1.20 8.73
CA VAL A 53 -14.12 -1.35 8.14
C VAL A 53 -15.20 -0.73 9.04
N GLY A 54 -16.17 -0.06 8.43
CA GLY A 54 -17.12 0.81 9.15
C GLY A 54 -16.72 2.29 9.14
N GLY A 55 -15.53 2.64 8.61
CA GLY A 55 -15.12 4.01 8.32
C GLY A 55 -14.65 4.81 9.53
N ARG A 56 -14.56 4.21 10.71
CA ARG A 56 -14.01 4.90 11.90
C ARG A 56 -12.51 5.09 11.73
N THR A 57 -12.05 6.32 11.99
CA THR A 57 -10.65 6.72 11.87
C THR A 57 -10.16 7.34 13.16
N TRP A 58 -8.99 6.92 13.62
CA TRP A 58 -8.26 7.47 14.77
C TRP A 58 -6.96 8.09 14.26
N PHE A 59 -6.56 9.19 14.85
CA PHE A 59 -5.32 9.86 14.50
C PHE A 59 -4.76 10.66 15.67
N GLY A 60 -3.46 10.92 15.64
CA GLY A 60 -2.79 11.69 16.67
C GLY A 60 -1.30 11.87 16.41
N GLY A 61 -0.67 12.69 17.22
CA GLY A 61 0.72 13.07 17.06
C GLY A 61 0.93 14.12 15.98
N ARG A 62 2.04 14.06 15.25
CA ARG A 62 2.46 15.06 14.28
C ARG A 62 2.84 14.44 12.93
N MET A 63 2.53 15.17 11.87
CA MET A 63 2.91 14.77 10.51
C MET A 63 4.26 15.34 10.06
N ARG A 64 4.80 16.38 10.73
CA ARG A 64 6.10 17.01 10.47
C ARG A 64 6.82 17.30 11.77
N PHE A 65 8.14 17.35 11.71
CA PHE A 65 8.99 17.48 12.90
C PHE A 65 9.39 18.91 13.19
N ASP A 66 9.80 19.66 12.17
CA ASP A 66 10.28 21.03 12.31
C ASP A 66 9.86 21.93 11.11
N PRO A 67 9.03 22.96 11.33
CA PRO A 67 8.23 23.16 12.54
C PRO A 67 7.22 22.01 12.73
N PRO A 68 6.83 21.66 13.96
CA PRO A 68 5.89 20.58 14.20
C PRO A 68 4.49 20.92 13.65
N VAL A 69 3.94 19.99 12.84
CA VAL A 69 2.58 20.10 12.30
C VAL A 69 1.74 18.96 12.85
N PRO A 70 0.57 19.23 13.46
CA PRO A 70 -0.33 18.19 13.96
C PRO A 70 -0.75 17.20 12.88
N MET A 71 -0.95 15.94 13.26
CA MET A 71 -1.46 14.91 12.35
C MET A 71 -2.89 15.23 11.92
N ARG A 72 -3.21 14.88 10.66
CA ARG A 72 -4.53 15.05 10.05
C ARG A 72 -5.05 13.69 9.58
N PRO A 73 -6.36 13.43 9.61
CA PRO A 73 -6.93 12.16 9.15
C PRO A 73 -6.77 11.94 7.63
N ASP A 74 -6.61 13.02 6.86
CA ASP A 74 -6.42 13.02 5.40
C ASP A 74 -4.93 13.14 4.98
N ALA A 75 -4.01 12.95 5.91
CA ALA A 75 -2.57 13.00 5.64
C ALA A 75 -2.14 11.97 4.59
N LEU A 76 -1.18 12.35 3.74
CA LEU A 76 -0.63 11.52 2.67
C LEU A 76 0.70 10.91 3.12
N PHE A 77 0.75 9.59 3.19
CA PHE A 77 1.91 8.83 3.62
C PHE A 77 2.61 8.17 2.44
N ASP A 78 3.94 8.15 2.47
CA ASP A 78 4.70 7.24 1.61
C ASP A 78 4.48 5.80 2.09
N LEU A 79 3.83 5.01 1.26
CA LEU A 79 3.49 3.61 1.55
C LEU A 79 4.70 2.68 1.50
N ALA A 80 5.83 3.15 0.97
CA ALA A 80 7.01 2.32 0.78
C ALA A 80 6.64 0.95 0.18
N SER A 81 7.09 -0.14 0.79
CA SER A 81 6.84 -1.49 0.28
C SER A 81 5.38 -1.94 0.32
N ALA A 82 4.49 -1.29 1.06
CA ALA A 82 3.08 -1.65 1.03
C ALA A 82 2.46 -1.43 -0.37
N ALA A 83 3.01 -0.50 -1.18
CA ALA A 83 2.58 -0.29 -2.56
C ALA A 83 2.90 -1.47 -3.52
N LYS A 84 3.73 -2.45 -3.11
CA LYS A 84 3.90 -3.71 -3.86
C LYS A 84 2.59 -4.46 -4.06
N THR A 85 1.66 -4.28 -3.13
CA THR A 85 0.33 -4.90 -3.25
C THR A 85 -0.49 -4.33 -4.40
N PHE A 86 -0.25 -3.08 -4.83
CA PHE A 86 -0.84 -2.54 -6.05
C PHE A 86 -0.29 -3.24 -7.30
N THR A 87 1.04 -3.44 -7.36
CA THR A 87 1.66 -4.17 -8.46
C THR A 87 1.13 -5.60 -8.55
N ALA A 88 1.03 -6.30 -7.40
CA ALA A 88 0.42 -7.62 -7.35
C ALA A 88 -1.07 -7.60 -7.78
N GLY A 89 -1.82 -6.58 -7.37
CA GLY A 89 -3.20 -6.37 -7.80
C GLY A 89 -3.34 -6.19 -9.31
N LEU A 90 -2.47 -5.39 -9.93
CA LEU A 90 -2.45 -5.21 -11.39
C LEU A 90 -2.16 -6.52 -12.13
N CYS A 91 -1.18 -7.29 -11.67
CA CYS A 91 -0.92 -8.62 -12.23
C CYS A 91 -2.11 -9.56 -12.06
N ALA A 92 -2.80 -9.51 -10.92
CA ALA A 92 -3.99 -10.32 -10.69
C ALA A 92 -5.18 -9.91 -11.55
N LEU A 93 -5.32 -8.63 -11.89
CA LEU A 93 -6.31 -8.17 -12.88
C LEU A 93 -5.99 -8.70 -14.28
N LEU A 94 -4.74 -8.61 -14.71
CA LEU A 94 -4.31 -9.17 -16.00
C LEU A 94 -4.48 -10.69 -16.06
N TYR A 95 -4.25 -11.40 -14.95
CA TYR A 95 -4.58 -12.82 -14.84
C TYR A 95 -6.08 -13.08 -14.99
N ALA A 96 -6.91 -12.32 -14.32
CA ALA A 96 -8.37 -12.45 -14.40
C ALA A 96 -8.91 -12.13 -15.81
N GLU A 97 -8.20 -11.32 -16.60
CA GLU A 97 -8.46 -11.02 -18.01
C GLU A 97 -7.88 -12.08 -18.97
N GLY A 98 -7.16 -13.09 -18.47
CA GLY A 98 -6.48 -14.09 -19.30
C GLY A 98 -5.26 -13.58 -20.07
N ARG A 99 -4.71 -12.44 -19.71
CA ARG A 99 -3.56 -11.76 -20.35
C ARG A 99 -2.24 -12.05 -19.67
N LEU A 100 -2.24 -12.62 -18.49
CA LEU A 100 -1.07 -13.00 -17.71
C LEU A 100 -1.29 -14.39 -17.12
N ASP A 101 -0.32 -15.28 -17.31
CA ASP A 101 -0.26 -16.57 -16.62
C ASP A 101 0.77 -16.47 -15.47
N PRO A 102 0.34 -16.58 -14.20
CA PRO A 102 1.25 -16.51 -13.07
C PRO A 102 2.26 -17.67 -13.03
N ASP A 103 2.00 -18.76 -13.71
CA ASP A 103 2.87 -19.95 -13.74
C ASP A 103 3.76 -20.02 -14.99
N ALA A 104 3.61 -19.09 -15.93
CA ALA A 104 4.52 -18.92 -17.05
C ALA A 104 5.88 -18.35 -16.60
N PRO A 105 6.97 -18.65 -17.31
CA PRO A 105 8.25 -17.99 -17.12
C PRO A 105 8.08 -16.45 -17.19
N PHE A 106 8.61 -15.71 -16.24
CA PHE A 106 8.47 -14.26 -16.24
C PHE A 106 9.12 -13.61 -17.48
N THR A 107 10.11 -14.27 -18.07
CA THR A 107 10.82 -13.82 -19.28
C THR A 107 10.00 -13.94 -20.56
N ASP A 108 8.87 -14.67 -20.54
CA ASP A 108 7.93 -14.66 -21.68
C ASP A 108 7.30 -13.27 -21.86
N TYR A 109 7.28 -12.48 -20.80
CA TYR A 109 6.80 -11.09 -20.78
C TYR A 109 7.94 -10.06 -20.80
N LEU A 110 9.20 -10.48 -20.57
CA LEU A 110 10.39 -9.62 -20.51
C LEU A 110 11.51 -10.24 -21.35
N PRO A 111 11.38 -10.27 -22.68
CA PRO A 111 12.35 -10.92 -23.55
C PRO A 111 13.74 -10.27 -23.53
N GLU A 112 13.87 -9.02 -23.04
CA GLU A 112 15.15 -8.32 -22.89
C GLU A 112 15.96 -8.80 -21.67
N HIS A 113 15.35 -9.57 -20.77
CA HIS A 113 16.05 -10.06 -19.59
C HIS A 113 17.10 -11.11 -19.97
N VAL A 114 18.28 -11.05 -19.35
CA VAL A 114 19.41 -11.96 -19.64
C VAL A 114 19.06 -13.44 -19.57
N LEU A 115 18.05 -13.82 -18.78
CA LEU A 115 17.56 -15.19 -18.64
C LEU A 115 16.59 -15.62 -19.75
N ALA A 116 16.15 -14.75 -20.65
CA ALA A 116 15.12 -15.06 -21.65
C ALA A 116 15.51 -16.22 -22.58
N GLN A 117 16.81 -16.41 -22.82
CA GLN A 117 17.34 -17.49 -23.64
C GLN A 117 17.73 -18.75 -22.82
N GLU A 118 17.44 -18.78 -21.54
CA GLU A 118 17.84 -19.84 -20.61
C GLU A 118 16.60 -20.59 -20.06
N ARG A 119 16.77 -21.88 -19.76
CA ARG A 119 15.73 -22.67 -19.09
C ARG A 119 15.81 -22.49 -17.58
N HIS A 120 15.48 -21.30 -17.06
CA HIS A 120 15.58 -20.96 -15.65
C HIS A 120 14.36 -21.40 -14.82
N GLY A 121 13.18 -21.59 -15.46
CA GLY A 121 11.93 -22.01 -14.83
C GLY A 121 11.32 -21.02 -13.79
N ILE A 122 11.88 -19.83 -13.61
CA ILE A 122 11.38 -18.82 -12.68
C ILE A 122 10.09 -18.23 -13.23
N THR A 123 9.00 -18.35 -12.49
CA THR A 123 7.66 -17.90 -12.91
C THR A 123 7.33 -16.51 -12.40
N VAL A 124 6.27 -15.92 -12.96
CA VAL A 124 5.68 -14.68 -12.45
C VAL A 124 5.27 -14.83 -10.98
N ARG A 125 4.75 -16.00 -10.60
CA ARG A 125 4.40 -16.35 -9.21
C ARG A 125 5.62 -16.36 -8.29
N ASP A 126 6.75 -16.88 -8.74
CA ASP A 126 8.00 -16.86 -7.95
C ASP A 126 8.48 -15.43 -7.67
N LEU A 127 8.30 -14.52 -8.61
CA LEU A 127 8.58 -13.09 -8.38
C LEU A 127 7.64 -12.52 -7.31
N ALA A 128 6.33 -12.77 -7.42
CA ALA A 128 5.32 -12.24 -6.50
C ALA A 128 5.48 -12.78 -5.07
N THR A 129 6.01 -13.98 -4.92
CA THR A 129 6.26 -14.61 -3.62
C THR A 129 7.68 -14.42 -3.09
N HIS A 130 8.55 -13.77 -3.86
CA HIS A 130 9.98 -13.62 -3.55
C HIS A 130 10.72 -14.97 -3.41
N THR A 131 10.41 -15.93 -4.27
CA THR A 131 10.98 -17.28 -4.26
C THR A 131 11.75 -17.59 -5.54
N GLY A 132 11.95 -16.62 -6.44
CA GLY A 132 12.69 -16.77 -7.68
C GLY A 132 14.21 -16.87 -7.52
N GLY A 133 14.73 -16.78 -6.28
CA GLY A 133 16.15 -16.89 -5.99
C GLY A 133 16.95 -15.60 -6.19
N PHE A 134 16.30 -14.48 -6.50
CA PHE A 134 16.96 -13.16 -6.54
C PHE A 134 17.19 -12.63 -5.12
N ASP A 135 18.37 -12.10 -4.88
CA ASP A 135 18.68 -11.35 -3.65
C ASP A 135 18.20 -9.89 -3.73
N ASN A 136 18.34 -9.14 -2.62
CA ASN A 136 18.00 -7.72 -2.57
C ASN A 136 19.17 -6.78 -2.89
N ALA A 137 20.26 -7.28 -3.48
CA ALA A 137 21.32 -6.43 -4.03
C ALA A 137 20.75 -5.56 -5.18
N LYS A 138 21.21 -4.31 -5.24
CA LYS A 138 20.63 -3.28 -6.11
C LYS A 138 21.68 -2.65 -7.04
N PRO A 139 22.39 -3.46 -7.88
CA PRO A 139 23.45 -2.94 -8.75
C PRO A 139 22.93 -2.00 -9.84
N TYR A 140 21.62 -1.94 -9.99
CA TYR A 140 20.90 -1.17 -11.01
C TYR A 140 20.56 0.26 -10.57
N ILE A 141 20.82 0.66 -9.32
CA ILE A 141 20.56 2.04 -8.89
C ILE A 141 21.56 2.99 -9.55
N VAL A 142 21.09 3.65 -10.59
CA VAL A 142 21.79 4.71 -11.34
C VAL A 142 20.77 5.73 -11.82
N ALA A 143 21.22 6.96 -12.07
CA ALA A 143 20.33 8.07 -12.47
C ALA A 143 19.87 7.97 -13.93
N ASP A 144 20.64 7.31 -14.81
CA ASP A 144 20.26 7.08 -16.20
C ASP A 144 19.25 5.93 -16.30
N PRO A 145 18.01 6.18 -16.79
CA PRO A 145 16.97 5.14 -16.91
C PRO A 145 17.34 4.00 -17.87
N VAL A 146 18.11 4.26 -18.91
CA VAL A 146 18.55 3.25 -19.88
C VAL A 146 19.55 2.30 -19.21
N GLU A 147 20.54 2.84 -18.53
CA GLU A 147 21.52 2.08 -17.80
C GLU A 147 20.89 1.36 -16.60
N PHE A 148 19.91 1.98 -15.92
CA PHE A 148 19.12 1.34 -14.88
C PHE A 148 18.46 0.05 -15.39
N ASN A 149 17.73 0.13 -16.51
CA ASN A 149 17.06 -1.03 -17.09
C ASN A 149 18.06 -2.08 -17.57
N ARG A 150 19.16 -1.66 -18.21
CA ARG A 150 20.22 -2.58 -18.65
C ARG A 150 20.78 -3.39 -17.48
N ARG A 151 21.08 -2.75 -16.36
CA ARG A 151 21.60 -3.42 -15.15
C ARG A 151 20.55 -4.27 -14.46
N LEU A 152 19.31 -3.81 -14.41
CA LEU A 152 18.18 -4.55 -13.85
C LEU A 152 17.98 -5.88 -14.60
N TYR A 153 17.94 -5.82 -15.94
CA TYR A 153 17.73 -7.00 -16.78
C TYR A 153 18.97 -7.93 -16.86
N ALA A 154 20.14 -7.43 -16.52
CA ALA A 154 21.35 -8.25 -16.36
C ALA A 154 21.44 -8.99 -15.02
N LYS A 155 20.52 -8.72 -14.07
CA LYS A 155 20.55 -9.34 -12.75
C LYS A 155 20.20 -10.83 -12.84
N ARG A 156 21.00 -11.66 -12.14
CA ARG A 156 20.79 -13.11 -12.07
C ARG A 156 20.37 -13.55 -10.67
N PRO A 157 19.61 -14.66 -10.57
CA PRO A 157 19.33 -15.26 -9.27
C PRO A 157 20.63 -15.79 -8.63
N VAL A 158 20.71 -15.72 -7.31
CA VAL A 158 21.86 -16.21 -6.53
C VAL A 158 21.64 -17.62 -5.99
N ARG A 159 20.45 -18.18 -6.19
CA ARG A 159 20.07 -19.55 -5.82
C ARG A 159 18.93 -20.07 -6.69
N PRO A 160 18.65 -21.39 -6.68
CA PRO A 160 17.53 -21.96 -7.42
C PRO A 160 16.16 -21.44 -6.92
N ARG A 161 15.19 -21.35 -7.82
CA ARG A 161 13.80 -20.99 -7.51
C ARG A 161 13.18 -21.95 -6.48
N GLY A 162 12.26 -21.47 -5.65
CA GLY A 162 11.50 -22.27 -4.68
C GLY A 162 12.28 -22.76 -3.47
N VAL A 163 13.60 -22.55 -3.43
CA VAL A 163 14.45 -23.03 -2.31
C VAL A 163 14.26 -22.19 -1.06
N ALA A 164 14.11 -20.87 -1.20
CA ALA A 164 13.95 -19.97 -0.07
C ALA A 164 13.07 -18.75 -0.43
N TYR A 165 12.55 -18.12 0.61
CA TYR A 165 12.01 -16.77 0.54
C TYR A 165 13.17 -15.79 0.68
N ASP A 166 13.42 -15.01 -0.37
CA ASP A 166 14.42 -13.94 -0.41
C ASP A 166 13.74 -12.65 -0.87
N TYR A 167 13.42 -11.79 0.08
CA TYR A 167 12.80 -10.51 -0.25
C TYR A 167 13.71 -9.68 -1.15
N ALA A 168 13.27 -9.41 -2.38
CA ALA A 168 14.00 -8.61 -3.35
C ALA A 168 13.09 -7.59 -4.04
N CYS A 169 13.51 -6.32 -4.05
CA CYS A 169 12.77 -5.26 -4.72
C CYS A 169 12.71 -5.48 -6.24
N SER A 170 13.77 -6.04 -6.85
CA SER A 170 13.82 -6.37 -8.28
C SER A 170 12.65 -7.25 -8.73
N ASN A 171 12.21 -8.20 -7.90
CA ASN A 171 11.06 -9.05 -8.24
C ASN A 171 9.80 -8.23 -8.56
N MET A 172 9.51 -7.23 -7.74
CA MET A 172 8.33 -6.40 -7.93
C MET A 172 8.53 -5.35 -9.03
N ILE A 173 9.77 -4.95 -9.31
CA ILE A 173 10.08 -4.11 -10.47
C ILE A 173 9.82 -4.90 -11.76
N TYR A 174 10.26 -6.16 -11.83
CA TYR A 174 9.94 -7.03 -12.98
C TYR A 174 8.43 -7.18 -13.16
N LEU A 175 7.66 -7.40 -12.09
CA LEU A 175 6.20 -7.45 -12.18
C LEU A 175 5.60 -6.13 -12.69
N GLY A 176 6.13 -4.98 -12.27
CA GLY A 176 5.73 -3.68 -12.80
C GLY A 176 6.01 -3.57 -14.30
N ARG A 177 7.21 -4.01 -14.77
CA ARG A 177 7.57 -4.03 -16.19
C ARG A 177 6.68 -4.98 -17.01
N ILE A 178 6.29 -6.11 -16.44
CA ILE A 178 5.33 -7.04 -17.06
C ILE A 178 3.98 -6.35 -17.25
N VAL A 179 3.49 -5.63 -16.26
CA VAL A 179 2.24 -4.84 -16.38
C VAL A 179 2.36 -3.82 -17.51
N GLU A 180 3.44 -3.05 -17.55
CA GLU A 180 3.69 -2.05 -18.60
C GLU A 180 3.76 -2.70 -20.00
N HIS A 181 4.47 -3.81 -20.12
CA HIS A 181 4.59 -4.56 -21.38
C HIS A 181 3.22 -5.04 -21.89
N ILE A 182 2.42 -5.69 -21.02
CA ILE A 182 1.11 -6.23 -21.41
C ILE A 182 0.11 -5.13 -21.72
N THR A 183 0.11 -4.02 -20.94
CA THR A 183 -0.91 -2.97 -21.07
C THR A 183 -0.58 -1.90 -22.10
N GLY A 184 0.71 -1.71 -22.40
CA GLY A 184 1.21 -0.56 -23.17
C GLY A 184 1.09 0.79 -22.44
N LEU A 185 0.78 0.77 -21.13
CA LEU A 185 0.68 1.95 -20.27
C LEU A 185 1.87 1.99 -19.32
N ASP A 186 2.28 3.18 -18.87
CA ASP A 186 3.12 3.26 -17.70
C ASP A 186 2.39 2.72 -16.46
N LEU A 187 3.15 2.29 -15.46
CA LEU A 187 2.60 1.57 -14.31
C LEU A 187 1.59 2.41 -13.51
N GLU A 188 1.79 3.71 -13.38
CA GLU A 188 0.84 4.59 -12.68
C GLU A 188 -0.47 4.75 -13.46
N SER A 189 -0.39 4.97 -14.76
CA SER A 189 -1.56 5.02 -15.65
C SER A 189 -2.36 3.71 -15.63
N ALA A 190 -1.66 2.57 -15.60
CA ALA A 190 -2.28 1.26 -15.44
C ALA A 190 -2.99 1.15 -14.07
N ALA A 191 -2.35 1.59 -12.99
CA ALA A 191 -2.93 1.58 -11.64
C ALA A 191 -4.16 2.48 -11.55
N ILE A 192 -4.10 3.69 -12.07
CA ILE A 192 -5.24 4.63 -12.10
C ILE A 192 -6.41 3.99 -12.85
N LYS A 193 -6.16 3.45 -14.04
CA LYS A 193 -7.22 2.94 -14.93
C LYS A 193 -7.84 1.65 -14.41
N MET A 194 -7.01 0.70 -13.99
CA MET A 194 -7.43 -0.68 -13.73
C MET A 194 -7.75 -0.96 -12.26
N LEU A 195 -7.12 -0.22 -11.32
CA LEU A 195 -7.21 -0.51 -9.90
C LEU A 195 -7.80 0.65 -9.09
N TRP A 196 -7.18 1.83 -9.14
CA TRP A 196 -7.52 2.91 -8.22
C TRP A 196 -8.86 3.57 -8.54
N ARG A 197 -9.12 3.93 -9.80
CA ARG A 197 -10.39 4.54 -10.20
C ARG A 197 -11.59 3.62 -9.95
N PRO A 198 -11.57 2.33 -10.30
CA PRO A 198 -12.65 1.41 -9.96
C PRO A 198 -12.93 1.29 -8.45
N LEU A 199 -11.91 1.50 -7.60
CA LEU A 199 -12.04 1.49 -6.15
C LEU A 199 -12.36 2.87 -5.54
N GLY A 200 -12.43 3.94 -6.35
CA GLY A 200 -12.61 5.30 -5.86
C GLY A 200 -11.42 5.85 -5.07
N MET A 201 -10.20 5.36 -5.36
CA MET A 201 -8.96 5.83 -4.74
C MET A 201 -8.45 7.05 -5.50
N GLU A 202 -8.87 8.25 -5.06
CA GLU A 202 -8.59 9.51 -5.77
C GLU A 202 -7.36 10.24 -5.24
N GLU A 203 -6.88 9.84 -4.06
CA GLU A 203 -5.76 10.46 -3.33
C GLU A 203 -4.56 9.51 -3.24
N THR A 204 -4.32 8.75 -4.31
CA THR A 204 -3.22 7.79 -4.41
C THR A 204 -2.35 8.12 -5.63
N TYR A 205 -1.03 8.21 -5.43
CA TYR A 205 -0.07 8.71 -6.41
C TYR A 205 1.19 7.85 -6.41
N TRP A 206 1.75 7.57 -7.59
CA TRP A 206 3.03 6.87 -7.71
C TRP A 206 4.20 7.79 -8.08
N HIS A 207 4.02 9.09 -8.00
CA HIS A 207 5.06 10.10 -8.23
C HIS A 207 5.40 10.83 -6.92
N ASN A 208 6.44 11.66 -6.94
CA ASN A 208 6.72 12.59 -5.86
C ASN A 208 5.63 13.67 -5.79
N ILE A 209 5.31 14.12 -4.57
CA ILE A 209 4.30 15.15 -4.29
C ILE A 209 4.88 16.33 -3.51
N PRO A 210 6.03 16.92 -3.94
CA PRO A 210 6.66 18.02 -3.22
C PRO A 210 5.71 19.20 -3.08
N GLY A 211 5.79 19.89 -1.93
CA GLY A 211 4.90 21.03 -1.65
C GLY A 211 3.47 20.67 -1.27
N ASN A 212 3.07 19.40 -1.30
CA ASN A 212 1.75 19.01 -0.84
C ASN A 212 1.62 19.21 0.68
N ALA A 213 0.67 20.07 1.10
CA ALA A 213 0.48 20.42 2.51
C ALA A 213 0.09 19.23 3.39
N ARG A 214 -0.46 18.16 2.79
CA ARG A 214 -0.88 16.92 3.50
C ARG A 214 0.21 15.85 3.53
N ALA A 215 1.34 16.06 2.85
CA ALA A 215 2.43 15.08 2.85
C ALA A 215 3.08 14.98 4.23
N VAL A 216 3.23 13.73 4.70
CA VAL A 216 3.87 13.40 5.97
C VAL A 216 5.38 13.33 5.79
N GLU A 217 6.13 13.86 6.76
CA GLU A 217 7.55 13.63 6.88
C GLU A 217 7.78 12.21 7.38
N ALA A 218 8.31 11.34 6.51
CA ALA A 218 8.33 9.90 6.74
C ALA A 218 9.29 9.47 7.85
N MET A 219 10.41 10.19 8.04
CA MET A 219 11.44 9.87 9.02
C MET A 219 12.03 11.14 9.65
N GLN A 220 12.39 11.08 10.93
CA GLN A 220 12.86 12.23 11.70
C GLN A 220 14.18 12.84 11.22
N ASN A 221 14.98 12.12 10.45
CA ASN A 221 16.29 12.63 9.97
C ASN A 221 16.19 13.57 8.75
N GLY A 222 14.98 13.99 8.36
CA GLY A 222 14.77 14.86 7.20
C GLY A 222 15.02 14.24 5.83
N HIS A 223 15.27 12.94 5.75
CA HIS A 223 15.48 12.20 4.52
C HIS A 223 14.49 11.07 4.37
N PRO A 224 13.74 10.98 3.27
CA PRO A 224 13.71 11.94 2.14
C PRO A 224 13.06 13.27 2.52
N PRO A 225 13.25 14.34 1.72
CA PRO A 225 12.48 15.57 1.86
C PRO A 225 10.97 15.30 1.79
N ILE A 226 10.17 16.15 2.44
CA ILE A 226 8.71 16.00 2.51
C ILE A 226 8.11 15.94 1.10
N GLY A 227 7.27 14.90 0.86
CA GLY A 227 6.64 14.66 -0.44
C GLY A 227 7.53 13.95 -1.47
N PHE A 228 8.75 13.56 -1.10
CA PHE A 228 9.59 12.69 -1.92
C PHE A 228 9.55 11.25 -1.43
N LYS A 229 9.62 10.31 -2.35
CA LYS A 229 9.63 8.86 -2.07
C LYS A 229 10.79 8.47 -1.15
N GLY A 230 10.52 7.67 -0.13
CA GLY A 230 11.53 7.17 0.79
C GLY A 230 12.49 6.16 0.18
N ASP A 231 12.02 5.39 -0.80
CA ASP A 231 12.85 4.39 -1.49
C ASP A 231 13.84 5.09 -2.44
N GLU A 232 15.13 4.84 -2.22
CA GLU A 232 16.20 5.42 -2.99
C GLU A 232 16.13 5.06 -4.47
N GLN A 233 15.77 3.80 -4.79
CA GLN A 233 15.60 3.35 -6.17
C GLN A 233 14.46 4.12 -6.84
N ALA A 234 13.34 4.25 -6.12
CA ALA A 234 12.15 4.96 -6.63
C ALA A 234 12.40 6.46 -6.81
N ARG A 235 13.34 7.05 -6.07
CA ARG A 235 13.79 8.44 -6.32
C ARG A 235 14.71 8.57 -7.51
N ALA A 236 15.58 7.58 -7.72
CA ALA A 236 16.53 7.58 -8.83
C ALA A 236 15.87 7.34 -10.19
N TYR A 237 14.69 6.73 -10.22
CA TYR A 237 13.97 6.43 -11.46
C TYR A 237 12.79 7.40 -11.65
N PRO A 238 12.60 7.96 -12.87
CA PRO A 238 11.63 9.04 -13.11
C PRO A 238 10.16 8.59 -13.13
N ALA A 239 9.89 7.27 -13.06
CA ALA A 239 8.54 6.72 -13.14
C ALA A 239 8.22 5.77 -11.97
N ALA A 240 7.00 5.25 -11.92
CA ALA A 240 6.62 4.16 -11.03
C ALA A 240 7.39 2.87 -11.37
N MET A 241 7.84 2.13 -10.37
CA MET A 241 8.68 0.95 -10.60
C MET A 241 8.08 -0.37 -10.13
N GLY A 242 6.98 -0.35 -9.39
CA GLY A 242 6.34 -1.56 -8.87
C GLY A 242 6.87 -2.06 -7.52
N ASN A 243 8.09 -1.71 -7.12
CA ASN A 243 8.67 -2.17 -5.85
C ASN A 243 8.19 -1.40 -4.61
N GLY A 244 7.38 -0.35 -4.80
CA GLY A 244 6.88 0.45 -3.68
C GLY A 244 6.80 1.94 -3.99
N ALA A 245 6.80 2.73 -2.91
CA ALA A 245 6.93 4.19 -2.91
C ALA A 245 5.79 4.93 -3.64
N ALA A 246 4.56 4.54 -3.39
CA ALA A 246 3.37 5.33 -3.70
C ALA A 246 2.97 6.17 -2.48
N PHE A 247 2.34 7.31 -2.70
CA PHE A 247 1.68 8.11 -1.67
C PHE A 247 0.19 7.81 -1.65
N SER A 248 -0.39 7.69 -0.44
CA SER A 248 -1.83 7.51 -0.26
C SER A 248 -2.28 7.97 1.12
N CYS A 249 -3.60 8.09 1.31
CA CYS A 249 -4.23 8.34 2.60
C CYS A 249 -4.88 7.08 3.18
N ALA A 250 -5.25 7.14 4.46
CA ALA A 250 -5.88 6.01 5.14
C ALA A 250 -7.22 5.60 4.51
N ALA A 251 -8.00 6.57 4.01
CA ALA A 251 -9.30 6.31 3.38
C ALA A 251 -9.16 5.50 2.09
N ASP A 252 -8.23 5.86 1.21
CA ASP A 252 -7.98 5.13 -0.04
C ASP A 252 -7.44 3.73 0.23
N MET A 253 -6.49 3.62 1.16
CA MET A 253 -5.97 2.31 1.56
C MET A 253 -7.04 1.42 2.18
N LEU A 254 -8.01 2.00 2.91
CA LEU A 254 -9.15 1.24 3.42
C LEU A 254 -10.05 0.73 2.28
N ARG A 255 -10.33 1.55 1.26
CA ARG A 255 -11.08 1.11 0.07
C ARG A 255 -10.42 -0.10 -0.58
N PHE A 256 -9.11 -0.08 -0.73
CA PHE A 256 -8.33 -1.18 -1.31
C PHE A 256 -8.45 -2.47 -0.48
N VAL A 257 -8.20 -2.43 0.83
CA VAL A 257 -8.27 -3.64 1.67
C VAL A 257 -9.71 -4.09 1.95
N ASP A 258 -10.68 -3.18 1.94
CA ASP A 258 -12.10 -3.52 2.09
C ASP A 258 -12.65 -4.23 0.85
N ASP A 259 -12.21 -3.84 -0.34
CA ASP A 259 -12.55 -4.56 -1.57
C ASP A 259 -11.97 -5.99 -1.57
N LEU A 260 -10.74 -6.18 -1.12
CA LEU A 260 -10.15 -7.51 -0.95
C LEU A 260 -10.93 -8.38 0.07
N ARG A 261 -11.49 -7.75 1.10
CA ARG A 261 -12.34 -8.40 2.09
C ARG A 261 -13.71 -8.78 1.52
N THR A 262 -14.35 -7.85 0.79
CA THR A 262 -15.74 -7.98 0.31
C THR A 262 -15.85 -8.65 -1.04
N ARG A 263 -14.78 -8.62 -1.85
CA ARG A 263 -14.65 -9.25 -3.17
C ARG A 263 -15.74 -8.81 -4.16
N ARG A 264 -15.97 -7.48 -4.27
CA ARG A 264 -17.14 -6.94 -4.99
C ARG A 264 -16.81 -6.32 -6.35
N THR A 265 -15.67 -5.68 -6.50
CA THR A 265 -15.38 -4.82 -7.66
C THR A 265 -14.82 -5.61 -8.83
N PHE A 266 -14.01 -6.63 -8.57
CA PHE A 266 -13.26 -7.35 -9.60
C PHE A 266 -13.72 -8.81 -9.76
N PRO A 267 -13.31 -9.51 -10.85
CA PRO A 267 -13.62 -10.92 -11.03
C PRO A 267 -13.08 -11.81 -9.91
N LYS A 268 -13.75 -12.92 -9.63
CA LYS A 268 -13.36 -13.89 -8.59
C LYS A 268 -11.89 -14.33 -8.70
N ALA A 269 -11.39 -14.53 -9.93
CA ALA A 269 -10.02 -14.96 -10.19
C ALA A 269 -8.96 -13.99 -9.64
N TYR A 270 -9.23 -12.66 -9.68
CA TYR A 270 -8.37 -11.64 -9.07
C TYR A 270 -8.17 -11.90 -7.58
N TYR A 271 -9.25 -12.09 -6.84
CA TYR A 271 -9.20 -12.30 -5.39
C TYR A 271 -8.60 -13.65 -5.04
N ASP A 272 -8.92 -14.68 -5.81
CA ASP A 272 -8.39 -16.02 -5.57
C ASP A 272 -6.88 -16.06 -5.72
N LEU A 273 -6.33 -15.44 -6.76
CA LEU A 273 -4.87 -15.36 -6.94
C LEU A 273 -4.20 -14.64 -5.76
N LEU A 274 -4.75 -13.51 -5.31
CA LEU A 274 -4.17 -12.72 -4.23
C LEU A 274 -4.30 -13.39 -2.86
N SER A 275 -5.37 -14.14 -2.60
CA SER A 275 -5.70 -14.67 -1.26
C SER A 275 -5.38 -16.15 -1.06
N THR A 276 -5.02 -16.89 -2.12
CA THR A 276 -4.65 -18.29 -2.00
C THR A 276 -3.17 -18.43 -1.67
N PRO A 277 -2.81 -19.12 -0.58
CA PRO A 277 -1.40 -19.39 -0.29
C PRO A 277 -0.77 -20.19 -1.44
N CYS A 278 0.40 -19.77 -1.88
CA CYS A 278 1.12 -20.42 -2.98
C CYS A 278 2.60 -20.71 -2.68
N PHE A 279 3.09 -20.28 -1.51
CA PHE A 279 4.39 -20.70 -0.98
C PHE A 279 4.30 -20.84 0.54
N GLU A 280 4.80 -21.96 1.06
CA GLU A 280 4.88 -22.23 2.50
C GLU A 280 6.16 -23.00 2.81
N LYS A 281 6.99 -22.43 3.69
CA LYS A 281 8.21 -23.07 4.17
C LYS A 281 8.59 -22.55 5.57
N GLY A 282 8.55 -23.42 6.56
CA GLY A 282 8.77 -23.05 7.96
C GLY A 282 7.77 -21.99 8.42
N ALA A 283 8.24 -20.86 8.93
CA ALA A 283 7.39 -19.75 9.36
C ALA A 283 6.92 -18.82 8.22
N VAL A 284 7.47 -19.01 7.03
CA VAL A 284 7.12 -18.19 5.86
C VAL A 284 5.90 -18.77 5.17
N ARG A 285 4.88 -17.94 4.99
CA ARG A 285 3.68 -18.27 4.21
C ARG A 285 3.31 -17.08 3.35
N ARG A 286 3.18 -17.28 2.04
CA ARG A 286 2.96 -16.22 1.08
C ARG A 286 1.81 -16.55 0.13
N SER A 287 1.02 -15.56 -0.22
CA SER A 287 0.22 -15.56 -1.44
C SER A 287 0.84 -14.62 -2.46
N PHE A 288 0.17 -14.40 -3.57
CA PHE A 288 0.66 -13.54 -4.65
C PHE A 288 0.78 -12.08 -4.19
N GLY A 289 2.00 -11.66 -3.83
CA GLY A 289 2.32 -10.31 -3.36
C GLY A 289 2.02 -10.03 -1.87
N TRP A 290 1.49 -10.99 -1.11
CA TRP A 290 1.11 -10.77 0.29
C TRP A 290 1.84 -11.69 1.27
N ASP A 291 2.03 -11.20 2.49
CA ASP A 291 2.49 -11.98 3.62
C ASP A 291 1.29 -12.59 4.36
N MET A 292 1.36 -13.91 4.63
CA MET A 292 0.38 -14.66 5.40
C MET A 292 1.00 -15.36 6.62
N GLY A 293 2.24 -15.02 6.95
CA GLY A 293 2.97 -15.59 8.09
C GLY A 293 2.32 -15.25 9.42
N ALA A 294 2.33 -16.21 10.34
CA ALA A 294 1.72 -16.05 11.66
C ALA A 294 2.34 -14.89 12.47
N ALA A 295 3.63 -14.61 12.27
CA ALA A 295 4.34 -13.53 12.96
C ALA A 295 3.81 -12.12 12.65
N HIS A 296 3.15 -11.94 11.48
CA HIS A 296 2.62 -10.64 11.06
C HIS A 296 1.11 -10.51 11.27
N ARG A 297 0.47 -11.57 11.73
CA ARG A 297 -0.98 -11.63 11.95
C ARG A 297 -1.39 -10.92 13.24
N PRO A 298 -2.37 -9.98 13.20
CA PRO A 298 -2.93 -9.38 14.41
C PRO A 298 -3.64 -10.43 15.28
N ALA A 299 -3.64 -10.21 16.60
CA ALA A 299 -4.31 -11.13 17.52
C ALA A 299 -5.82 -11.21 17.23
N GLY A 300 -6.36 -12.42 17.22
CA GLY A 300 -7.78 -12.68 16.94
C GLY A 300 -8.16 -12.70 15.45
N TRP A 301 -7.18 -12.50 14.53
CA TRP A 301 -7.39 -12.68 13.10
C TRP A 301 -7.14 -14.14 12.68
N SER A 302 -7.76 -14.59 11.61
CA SER A 302 -7.67 -15.98 11.15
C SER A 302 -6.35 -16.30 10.43
N ALA A 303 -6.10 -17.56 10.14
CA ALA A 303 -4.96 -18.00 9.32
C ALA A 303 -5.05 -17.55 7.84
N ARG A 304 -6.18 -16.96 7.41
CA ARG A 304 -6.35 -16.39 6.07
C ARG A 304 -5.92 -14.91 5.99
N THR A 305 -5.41 -14.37 7.06
CA THR A 305 -4.90 -12.99 7.11
C THR A 305 -3.79 -12.79 6.09
N MET A 306 -3.91 -11.70 5.36
CA MET A 306 -2.92 -11.17 4.43
C MET A 306 -2.48 -9.81 4.95
N THR A 307 -1.17 -9.58 5.06
CA THR A 307 -0.61 -8.29 5.49
C THR A 307 0.48 -7.83 4.56
N HIS A 308 0.73 -6.54 4.55
CA HIS A 308 1.96 -5.97 3.98
C HIS A 308 2.37 -4.73 4.77
N GLY A 309 3.69 -4.57 4.97
CA GLY A 309 4.26 -3.42 5.65
C GLY A 309 5.14 -2.56 4.75
N GLY A 310 5.30 -1.29 5.12
CA GLY A 310 6.24 -0.35 4.50
C GLY A 310 7.27 0.15 5.51
N PHE A 311 8.55 0.26 5.11
CA PHE A 311 9.63 0.64 6.02
C PHE A 311 9.45 2.05 6.61
N THR A 312 8.63 2.90 6.00
CA THR A 312 8.25 4.23 6.48
C THR A 312 7.31 4.20 7.69
N GLY A 313 6.82 3.02 8.08
CA GLY A 313 5.89 2.86 9.20
C GLY A 313 4.44 2.64 8.75
N VAL A 314 4.23 1.86 7.72
CA VAL A 314 2.91 1.54 7.19
C VAL A 314 2.61 0.06 7.36
N THR A 315 1.38 -0.27 7.72
CA THR A 315 0.86 -1.66 7.72
C THR A 315 -0.57 -1.67 7.23
N ILE A 316 -0.84 -2.54 6.27
CA ILE A 316 -2.18 -2.87 5.80
C ILE A 316 -2.48 -4.34 6.07
N GLY A 317 -3.72 -4.64 6.40
CA GLY A 317 -4.13 -6.01 6.66
C GLY A 317 -5.57 -6.26 6.23
N VAL A 318 -5.82 -7.47 5.73
CA VAL A 318 -7.14 -7.99 5.40
C VAL A 318 -7.23 -9.45 5.81
N ASP A 319 -8.34 -9.83 6.40
CA ASP A 319 -8.65 -11.21 6.77
C ASP A 319 -10.01 -11.61 6.19
N PRO A 320 -10.01 -12.19 4.99
CA PRO A 320 -11.26 -12.66 4.38
C PRO A 320 -11.95 -13.77 5.20
N GLY A 321 -11.20 -14.46 6.07
CA GLY A 321 -11.73 -15.55 6.90
C GLY A 321 -12.57 -15.04 8.07
N SER A 322 -12.21 -13.91 8.66
CA SER A 322 -12.95 -13.29 9.79
C SER A 322 -13.71 -12.03 9.38
N GLY A 323 -13.62 -11.60 8.12
CA GLY A 323 -14.26 -10.40 7.62
C GLY A 323 -13.65 -9.09 8.15
N ARG A 324 -12.37 -9.11 8.54
CA ARG A 324 -11.66 -7.95 9.10
C ARG A 324 -10.74 -7.32 8.06
N ALA A 325 -10.63 -5.99 8.10
CA ALA A 325 -9.61 -5.26 7.37
C ALA A 325 -9.27 -3.97 8.12
N GLY A 326 -8.03 -3.51 7.97
CA GLY A 326 -7.59 -2.29 8.62
C GLY A 326 -6.26 -1.78 8.07
N VAL A 327 -6.03 -0.50 8.33
CA VAL A 327 -4.89 0.27 7.84
C VAL A 327 -4.29 1.03 9.00
N VAL A 328 -2.98 0.99 9.15
CA VAL A 328 -2.20 1.77 10.11
C VAL A 328 -1.08 2.47 9.35
N LEU A 329 -1.14 3.79 9.29
CA LEU A 329 -0.16 4.64 8.63
C LEU A 329 0.53 5.50 9.69
N THR A 330 1.85 5.39 9.79
CA THR A 330 2.64 6.17 10.74
C THR A 330 3.86 6.77 10.07
N ASN A 331 4.45 7.80 10.67
CA ASN A 331 5.79 8.23 10.36
C ASN A 331 6.76 7.62 11.37
N ARG A 332 7.85 7.08 10.85
CA ARG A 332 8.77 6.24 11.62
C ARG A 332 9.72 7.05 12.48
N LEU A 333 9.81 6.72 13.76
CA LEU A 333 10.81 7.30 14.69
C LEU A 333 11.84 6.28 15.19
N GLY A 334 11.43 5.08 15.52
CA GLY A 334 12.23 4.16 16.30
C GLY A 334 12.52 2.84 15.62
N GLU A 335 12.77 1.84 16.45
CA GLU A 335 13.01 0.47 16.05
C GLU A 335 11.89 -0.11 15.20
N ARG A 336 12.24 -0.57 14.01
CA ARG A 336 11.30 -1.08 13.00
C ARG A 336 10.40 -2.20 13.53
N LEU A 337 10.98 -3.15 14.29
CA LEU A 337 10.23 -4.29 14.80
C LEU A 337 9.21 -3.89 15.86
N ALA A 338 9.57 -2.99 16.77
CA ALA A 338 8.67 -2.48 17.79
C ALA A 338 7.49 -1.69 17.17
N GLY A 339 7.74 -0.93 16.10
CA GLY A 339 6.70 -0.25 15.34
C GLY A 339 5.68 -1.22 14.76
N TYR A 340 6.10 -2.27 14.09
CA TYR A 340 5.18 -3.26 13.52
C TYR A 340 4.40 -4.05 14.59
N GLU A 341 4.97 -4.27 15.76
CA GLU A 341 4.23 -4.84 16.88
C GLU A 341 3.13 -3.88 17.36
N GLY A 342 3.42 -2.58 17.45
CA GLY A 342 2.44 -1.55 17.73
C GLY A 342 1.28 -1.54 16.71
N HIS A 343 1.60 -1.66 15.42
CA HIS A 343 0.59 -1.75 14.36
C HIS A 343 -0.31 -2.98 14.50
N ARG A 344 0.26 -4.16 14.83
CA ARG A 344 -0.54 -5.37 15.07
C ARG A 344 -1.49 -5.21 16.26
N ARG A 345 -1.05 -4.50 17.33
CA ARG A 345 -1.93 -4.18 18.46
C ARG A 345 -3.08 -3.27 18.06
N LEU A 346 -2.82 -2.21 17.28
CA LEU A 346 -3.87 -1.32 16.77
C LEU A 346 -4.86 -2.09 15.88
N LEU A 347 -4.39 -2.90 14.91
CA LEU A 347 -5.26 -3.72 14.07
C LEU A 347 -6.11 -4.70 14.88
N ALA A 348 -5.56 -5.31 15.92
CA ALA A 348 -6.30 -6.21 16.81
C ALA A 348 -7.37 -5.47 17.63
N LEU A 349 -7.07 -4.26 18.11
CA LEU A 349 -8.02 -3.43 18.88
C LEU A 349 -9.15 -2.89 17.98
N MET A 350 -8.85 -2.41 16.79
CA MET A 350 -9.84 -1.92 15.81
C MET A 350 -10.84 -3.00 15.36
N SER A 351 -10.53 -4.26 15.61
CA SER A 351 -11.30 -5.41 15.15
C SER A 351 -12.22 -6.00 16.24
N ARG A 352 -12.27 -5.38 17.40
CA ARG A 352 -13.16 -5.76 18.54
C ARG A 352 -14.46 -4.99 18.47
#